data_935a695b32e2fb63039eae33d94ab639
#
_entry.id   935a695b32e2fb63039eae33d94ab639
#
_cell.length_a   1.000
_cell.length_b   1.000
_cell.length_c   1.000
_cell.angle_alpha   90.00
_cell.angle_beta   90.00
_cell.angle_gamma   90.00
#
_symmetry.space_group_name_H-M   'P 1'
#
loop_
_entity.id
_entity.type
_entity.pdbx_description
1 polymer ?
#
loop_
_entity_poly.entity_id
_entity_poly.type
_entity_poly.pdbx_seq_one_letter_code
_entity_poly.pdbx_strand_id
1 'polypeptide(L)'
;MTLNEVFDTCKDLELRHAKLYANLSLILGELDIRAATFWENMSTQEWHHFIMVDFGRSICEKTVDLDQVVEELPNLNLDQIFEILERNEKRVFKEELDLNDGFEIAIELEGTESDSLYIYLTSIVIDSISEGNQPYLMERLQKIEKEMVSHHTELIDATKKLSRNPDLVRKANALLHH
;
A
#
# COMPACT_ATOMS: atom_id res chain seq x y z
N MET A 1 1.71 -20.91 3.43
CA MET A 1 0.85 -20.17 2.50
C MET A 1 1.15 -20.61 1.08
N THR A 2 0.14 -20.80 0.21
CA THR A 2 0.36 -20.97 -1.22
C THR A 2 0.61 -19.61 -1.89
N LEU A 3 1.20 -19.59 -3.07
CA LEU A 3 1.39 -18.35 -3.82
C LEU A 3 0.04 -17.69 -4.14
N ASN A 4 -1.00 -18.46 -4.39
CA ASN A 4 -2.36 -17.98 -4.57
C ASN A 4 -2.90 -17.23 -3.34
N GLU A 5 -2.70 -17.79 -2.14
CA GLU A 5 -3.06 -17.13 -0.88
C GLU A 5 -2.26 -15.85 -0.65
N VAL A 6 -1.01 -15.78 -1.08
CA VAL A 6 -0.19 -14.57 -1.00
C VAL A 6 -0.79 -13.46 -1.89
N PHE A 7 -1.18 -13.80 -3.13
CA PHE A 7 -1.88 -12.86 -4.03
C PHE A 7 -3.19 -12.36 -3.41
N ASP A 8 -4.01 -13.26 -2.84
CA ASP A 8 -5.29 -12.88 -2.23
C ASP A 8 -5.08 -11.98 -1.02
N THR A 9 -4.08 -12.27 -0.18
CA THR A 9 -3.73 -11.45 0.99
C THR A 9 -3.28 -10.04 0.58
N CYS A 10 -2.37 -9.94 -0.40
CA CYS A 10 -1.90 -8.66 -0.89
C CYS A 10 -3.06 -7.83 -1.48
N LYS A 11 -3.90 -8.45 -2.32
CA LYS A 11 -5.09 -7.78 -2.87
C LYS A 11 -6.03 -7.26 -1.79
N ASP A 12 -6.26 -8.01 -0.73
CA ASP A 12 -7.12 -7.57 0.38
C ASP A 12 -6.52 -6.36 1.09
N LEU A 13 -5.22 -6.36 1.36
CA LEU A 13 -4.51 -5.24 1.97
C LEU A 13 -4.64 -3.97 1.11
N GLU A 14 -4.26 -4.03 -0.16
CA GLU A 14 -4.31 -2.88 -1.08
C GLU A 14 -5.73 -2.31 -1.22
N LEU A 15 -6.74 -3.19 -1.34
CA LEU A 15 -8.13 -2.77 -1.43
C LEU A 15 -8.63 -2.09 -0.16
N ARG A 16 -8.22 -2.58 1.01
CA ARG A 16 -8.62 -2.01 2.30
C ARG A 16 -7.93 -0.67 2.53
N HIS A 17 -6.63 -0.53 2.21
CA HIS A 17 -5.91 0.75 2.22
C HIS A 17 -6.59 1.76 1.30
N ALA A 18 -6.90 1.38 0.05
CA ALA A 18 -7.60 2.24 -0.90
C ALA A 18 -8.93 2.79 -0.34
N LYS A 19 -9.74 1.91 0.26
CA LYS A 19 -11.02 2.29 0.87
C LYS A 19 -10.84 3.17 2.09
N LEU A 20 -9.84 2.90 2.91
CA LEU A 20 -9.55 3.69 4.10
C LEU A 20 -9.15 5.11 3.71
N TYR A 21 -8.23 5.27 2.75
CA TYR A 21 -7.82 6.58 2.25
C TYR A 21 -8.94 7.33 1.52
N ALA A 22 -9.83 6.63 0.81
CA ALA A 22 -11.04 7.25 0.24
C ALA A 22 -11.94 7.83 1.35
N ASN A 23 -12.14 7.12 2.45
CA ASN A 23 -12.93 7.62 3.58
C ASN A 23 -12.23 8.81 4.27
N LEU A 24 -10.90 8.78 4.45
CA LEU A 24 -10.15 9.94 4.96
C LEU A 24 -10.29 11.16 4.04
N SER A 25 -10.30 10.96 2.72
CA SER A 25 -10.56 12.06 1.76
C SER A 25 -11.92 12.71 2.01
N LEU A 26 -12.97 11.92 2.22
CA LEU A 26 -14.31 12.43 2.46
C LEU A 26 -14.41 13.18 3.81
N ILE A 27 -13.92 12.57 4.89
CA ILE A 27 -14.04 13.12 6.24
C ILE A 27 -13.18 14.37 6.40
N LEU A 28 -11.90 14.30 6.04
CA LEU A 28 -10.95 15.38 6.25
C LEU A 28 -11.05 16.49 5.19
N GLY A 29 -11.71 16.20 4.06
CA GLY A 29 -11.99 17.18 3.02
C GLY A 29 -12.91 18.31 3.47
N GLU A 30 -13.77 18.06 4.44
CA GLU A 30 -14.58 19.11 5.08
C GLU A 30 -13.75 20.09 5.91
N LEU A 31 -12.57 19.66 6.39
CA LEU A 31 -11.65 20.47 7.16
C LEU A 31 -10.64 21.23 6.28
N ASP A 32 -10.12 20.59 5.25
CA ASP A 32 -9.15 21.16 4.31
C ASP A 32 -9.20 20.43 2.96
N ILE A 33 -9.55 21.14 1.91
CA ILE A 33 -9.63 20.60 0.54
C ILE A 33 -8.28 20.03 0.04
N ARG A 34 -7.17 20.54 0.53
CA ARG A 34 -5.84 20.02 0.17
C ARG A 34 -5.60 18.64 0.78
N ALA A 35 -6.16 18.40 1.98
CA ALA A 35 -6.17 17.09 2.61
C ALA A 35 -7.03 16.12 1.80
N ALA A 36 -8.24 16.53 1.36
CA ALA A 36 -9.06 15.70 0.48
C ALA A 36 -8.31 15.24 -0.75
N THR A 37 -7.68 16.17 -1.47
CA THR A 37 -6.90 15.85 -2.69
C THR A 37 -5.74 14.91 -2.40
N PHE A 38 -5.05 15.10 -1.27
CA PHE A 38 -3.96 14.21 -0.88
C PHE A 38 -4.46 12.77 -0.65
N TRP A 39 -5.52 12.61 0.18
CA TRP A 39 -6.07 11.29 0.47
C TRP A 39 -6.72 10.61 -0.74
N GLU A 40 -7.32 11.38 -1.65
CA GLU A 40 -7.83 10.87 -2.93
C GLU A 40 -6.69 10.30 -3.80
N ASN A 41 -5.54 10.97 -3.85
CA ASN A 41 -4.37 10.49 -4.56
C ASN A 41 -3.83 9.20 -3.92
N MET A 42 -3.68 9.15 -2.59
CA MET A 42 -3.28 7.94 -1.86
C MET A 42 -4.23 6.78 -2.18
N SER A 43 -5.53 6.99 -2.06
CA SER A 43 -6.54 5.98 -2.42
C SER A 43 -6.39 5.48 -3.85
N THR A 44 -6.14 6.38 -4.81
CA THR A 44 -5.99 6.02 -6.23
C THR A 44 -4.73 5.17 -6.46
N GLN A 45 -3.64 5.45 -5.74
CA GLN A 45 -2.40 4.67 -5.80
C GLN A 45 -2.65 3.23 -5.31
N GLU A 46 -3.33 3.06 -4.18
CA GLU A 46 -3.67 1.73 -3.65
C GLU A 46 -4.62 0.95 -4.57
N TRP A 47 -5.57 1.63 -5.23
CA TRP A 47 -6.38 1.00 -6.28
C TRP A 47 -5.55 0.52 -7.46
N HIS A 48 -4.50 1.26 -7.84
CA HIS A 48 -3.56 0.82 -8.86
C HIS A 48 -2.78 -0.42 -8.40
N HIS A 49 -2.29 -0.45 -7.16
CA HIS A 49 -1.60 -1.62 -6.60
C HIS A 49 -2.51 -2.84 -6.63
N PHE A 50 -3.74 -2.73 -6.13
CA PHE A 50 -4.74 -3.79 -6.19
C PHE A 50 -4.93 -4.37 -7.61
N ILE A 51 -5.11 -3.49 -8.61
CA ILE A 51 -5.28 -3.91 -10.02
C ILE A 51 -4.02 -4.62 -10.53
N MET A 52 -2.85 -4.14 -10.16
CA MET A 52 -1.59 -4.70 -10.61
C MET A 52 -1.27 -6.05 -9.98
N VAL A 53 -1.65 -6.27 -8.72
CA VAL A 53 -1.57 -7.58 -8.08
C VAL A 53 -2.45 -8.59 -8.83
N ASP A 54 -3.69 -8.23 -9.16
CA ASP A 54 -4.61 -9.09 -9.91
C ASP A 54 -4.12 -9.39 -11.34
N PHE A 55 -3.57 -8.37 -11.99
CA PHE A 55 -2.95 -8.53 -13.32
C PHE A 55 -1.70 -9.41 -13.26
N GLY A 56 -0.84 -9.21 -12.27
CA GLY A 56 0.36 -10.03 -12.03
C GLY A 56 0.01 -11.49 -11.81
N ARG A 57 -1.03 -11.77 -11.00
CA ARG A 57 -1.57 -13.12 -10.81
C ARG A 57 -1.95 -13.77 -12.14
N SER A 58 -2.68 -13.05 -12.99
CA SER A 58 -3.10 -13.55 -14.30
C SER A 58 -1.93 -13.88 -15.25
N ILE A 59 -0.79 -13.25 -15.07
CA ILE A 59 0.46 -13.58 -15.76
C ILE A 59 1.04 -14.87 -15.19
N CYS A 60 1.19 -14.93 -13.86
CA CYS A 60 1.79 -16.06 -13.16
C CYS A 60 1.01 -17.38 -13.37
N GLU A 61 -0.33 -17.33 -13.50
CA GLU A 61 -1.18 -18.48 -13.80
C GLU A 61 -0.72 -19.28 -15.04
N LYS A 62 0.03 -18.66 -15.93
CA LYS A 62 0.51 -19.29 -17.21
C LYS A 62 1.91 -19.88 -17.09
N THR A 63 2.67 -19.49 -16.07
CA THR A 63 4.11 -19.78 -15.97
C THR A 63 4.50 -20.45 -14.67
N VAL A 64 3.71 -20.28 -13.61
CA VAL A 64 4.00 -20.73 -12.27
C VAL A 64 2.82 -21.52 -11.69
N ASP A 65 3.10 -22.54 -10.90
CA ASP A 65 2.08 -23.24 -10.12
C ASP A 65 1.66 -22.36 -8.92
N LEU A 66 0.46 -21.80 -8.97
CA LEU A 66 -0.05 -20.94 -7.89
C LEU A 66 -0.39 -21.71 -6.61
N ASP A 67 -0.56 -23.04 -6.67
CA ASP A 67 -0.82 -23.87 -5.50
C ASP A 67 0.49 -24.30 -4.80
N GLN A 68 1.66 -23.94 -5.36
CA GLN A 68 2.94 -24.18 -4.71
C GLN A 68 3.01 -23.44 -3.35
N VAL A 69 3.55 -24.12 -2.35
CA VAL A 69 3.82 -23.52 -1.04
C VAL A 69 5.03 -22.59 -1.16
N VAL A 70 4.85 -21.36 -0.70
CA VAL A 70 5.92 -20.36 -0.60
C VAL A 70 6.75 -20.67 0.64
N GLU A 71 8.01 -21.07 0.44
CA GLU A 71 8.91 -21.47 1.55
C GLU A 71 9.51 -20.25 2.27
N GLU A 72 9.76 -19.16 1.54
CA GLU A 72 10.40 -17.94 2.05
C GLU A 72 9.51 -16.73 1.75
N LEU A 73 8.52 -16.49 2.59
CA LEU A 73 7.88 -15.17 2.62
C LEU A 73 8.81 -14.16 3.30
N PRO A 74 8.80 -12.88 2.90
CA PRO A 74 9.35 -11.80 3.72
C PRO A 74 8.93 -12.01 5.18
N ASN A 75 9.78 -11.66 6.11
CA ASN A 75 9.54 -11.89 7.55
C ASN A 75 8.42 -10.97 8.08
N LEU A 76 7.19 -11.18 7.57
CA LEU A 76 6.00 -10.35 7.79
C LEU A 76 5.16 -10.92 8.93
N ASN A 77 4.78 -10.06 9.84
CA ASN A 77 3.75 -10.38 10.82
C ASN A 77 2.37 -9.98 10.29
N LEU A 78 1.78 -10.82 9.44
CA LEU A 78 0.46 -10.57 8.83
C LEU A 78 -0.63 -10.31 9.87
N ASP A 79 -0.64 -11.03 10.97
CA ASP A 79 -1.63 -10.84 12.05
C ASP A 79 -1.55 -9.41 12.60
N GLN A 80 -0.34 -8.91 12.84
CA GLN A 80 -0.13 -7.53 13.31
C GLN A 80 -0.55 -6.49 12.25
N ILE A 81 -0.25 -6.73 10.98
CA ILE A 81 -0.67 -5.84 9.87
C ILE A 81 -2.20 -5.75 9.85
N PHE A 82 -2.89 -6.88 9.88
CA PHE A 82 -4.36 -6.90 9.89
C PHE A 82 -4.96 -6.27 11.17
N GLU A 83 -4.36 -6.48 12.35
CA GLU A 83 -4.80 -5.81 13.58
C GLU A 83 -4.70 -4.28 13.48
N ILE A 84 -3.59 -3.77 12.95
CA ILE A 84 -3.37 -2.33 12.75
C ILE A 84 -4.41 -1.78 11.77
N LEU A 85 -4.62 -2.46 10.65
CA LEU A 85 -5.58 -2.05 9.62
C LEU A 85 -7.01 -2.02 10.17
N GLU A 86 -7.46 -3.11 10.82
CA GLU A 86 -8.80 -3.17 11.43
C GLU A 86 -9.02 -2.09 12.51
N ARG A 87 -8.02 -1.82 13.32
CA ARG A 87 -8.09 -0.76 14.33
C ARG A 87 -8.30 0.60 13.68
N ASN A 88 -7.55 0.89 12.62
CA ASN A 88 -7.63 2.16 11.92
C ASN A 88 -8.91 2.30 11.09
N GLU A 89 -9.39 1.25 10.45
CA GLU A 89 -10.73 1.23 9.85
C GLU A 89 -11.81 1.60 10.87
N LYS A 90 -11.77 1.01 12.08
CA LYS A 90 -12.71 1.33 13.15
C LYS A 90 -12.59 2.79 13.63
N ARG A 91 -11.39 3.36 13.64
CA ARG A 91 -11.18 4.79 13.95
C ARG A 91 -11.85 5.69 12.91
N VAL A 92 -11.64 5.39 11.63
CA VAL A 92 -12.23 6.15 10.50
C VAL A 92 -13.75 6.10 10.52
N PHE A 93 -14.35 4.98 10.90
CA PHE A 93 -15.82 4.86 11.02
C PHE A 93 -16.45 5.74 12.10
N LYS A 94 -15.68 6.26 13.08
CA LYS A 94 -16.22 7.11 14.15
C LYS A 94 -16.46 8.55 13.73
N GLU A 95 -15.97 8.98 12.57
CA GLU A 95 -16.15 10.32 11.97
C GLU A 95 -15.72 11.51 12.87
N GLU A 96 -14.95 11.25 13.92
CA GLU A 96 -14.42 12.26 14.85
C GLU A 96 -12.91 12.43 14.68
N LEU A 97 -12.45 12.56 13.43
CA LEU A 97 -11.03 12.67 13.10
C LEU A 97 -10.64 14.12 12.79
N ASP A 98 -9.46 14.51 13.25
CA ASP A 98 -8.78 15.71 12.77
C ASP A 98 -7.69 15.38 11.73
N LEU A 99 -7.02 16.40 11.20
CA LEU A 99 -5.96 16.22 10.21
C LEU A 99 -4.78 15.41 10.76
N ASN A 100 -4.46 15.55 12.05
CA ASN A 100 -3.35 14.81 12.67
C ASN A 100 -3.70 13.33 12.81
N ASP A 101 -4.94 13.00 13.14
CA ASP A 101 -5.42 11.62 13.21
C ASP A 101 -5.28 10.93 11.86
N GLY A 102 -5.65 11.60 10.77
CA GLY A 102 -5.49 11.06 9.42
C GLY A 102 -4.03 10.74 9.09
N PHE A 103 -3.12 11.67 9.38
CA PHE A 103 -1.69 11.43 9.17
C PHE A 103 -1.11 10.38 10.11
N GLU A 104 -1.56 10.31 11.36
CA GLU A 104 -1.15 9.23 12.27
C GLU A 104 -1.54 7.86 11.75
N ILE A 105 -2.80 7.72 11.28
CA ILE A 105 -3.31 6.49 10.67
C ILE A 105 -2.45 6.06 9.49
N ALA A 106 -2.17 6.98 8.55
CA ALA A 106 -1.37 6.64 7.39
C ALA A 106 0.07 6.27 7.74
N ILE A 107 0.74 7.05 8.61
CA ILE A 107 2.10 6.74 9.06
C ILE A 107 2.17 5.37 9.73
N GLU A 108 1.12 4.98 10.45
CA GLU A 108 1.07 3.67 11.10
C GLU A 108 0.87 2.55 10.09
N LEU A 109 0.03 2.74 9.07
CA LEU A 109 -0.21 1.76 8.01
C LEU A 109 1.01 1.59 7.11
N GLU A 110 1.57 2.70 6.61
CA GLU A 110 2.78 2.70 5.78
C GLU A 110 4.04 2.22 6.54
N GLY A 111 4.04 2.33 7.86
CA GLY A 111 5.07 1.78 8.73
C GLY A 111 4.93 0.29 8.99
N THR A 112 3.87 -0.36 8.52
CA THR A 112 3.78 -1.81 8.47
C THR A 112 4.61 -2.32 7.29
N GLU A 113 5.12 -3.52 7.34
CA GLU A 113 5.87 -4.08 6.21
C GLU A 113 4.94 -4.62 5.09
N SER A 114 3.72 -4.06 4.94
CA SER A 114 2.75 -4.49 3.91
C SER A 114 3.32 -4.36 2.50
N ASP A 115 4.08 -3.31 2.23
CA ASP A 115 4.77 -3.07 0.96
C ASP A 115 5.75 -4.19 0.59
N SER A 116 6.35 -4.84 1.59
CA SER A 116 7.24 -5.98 1.37
C SER A 116 6.54 -7.16 0.70
N LEU A 117 5.25 -7.35 0.96
CA LEU A 117 4.44 -8.38 0.30
C LEU A 117 4.21 -8.04 -1.17
N TYR A 118 3.90 -6.79 -1.44
CA TYR A 118 3.73 -6.28 -2.80
C TYR A 118 5.04 -6.36 -3.60
N ILE A 119 6.16 -5.93 -3.02
CA ILE A 119 7.50 -6.03 -3.65
C ILE A 119 7.85 -7.49 -3.95
N TYR A 120 7.59 -8.40 -2.99
CA TYR A 120 7.81 -9.83 -3.17
C TYR A 120 7.02 -10.39 -4.36
N LEU A 121 5.71 -10.09 -4.44
CA LEU A 121 4.88 -10.52 -5.57
C LEU A 121 5.35 -9.90 -6.89
N THR A 122 5.72 -8.64 -6.88
CA THR A 122 6.25 -7.94 -8.07
C THR A 122 7.51 -8.64 -8.60
N SER A 123 8.41 -9.10 -7.73
CA SER A 123 9.61 -9.85 -8.15
C SER A 123 9.24 -11.17 -8.84
N ILE A 124 8.28 -11.92 -8.31
CA ILE A 124 7.80 -13.16 -8.95
C ILE A 124 7.19 -12.90 -10.32
N VAL A 125 6.39 -11.83 -10.44
CA VAL A 125 5.80 -11.44 -11.73
C VAL A 125 6.88 -11.04 -12.72
N ILE A 126 7.90 -10.28 -12.29
CA ILE A 126 9.05 -9.90 -13.13
C ILE A 126 9.79 -11.14 -13.65
N ASP A 127 10.08 -12.11 -12.79
CA ASP A 127 10.75 -13.35 -13.18
C ASP A 127 9.92 -14.12 -14.21
N SER A 128 8.60 -14.25 -13.96
CA SER A 128 7.67 -14.90 -14.89
C SER A 128 7.61 -14.23 -16.28
N ILE A 129 7.73 -12.89 -16.32
CA ILE A 129 7.74 -12.10 -17.57
C ILE A 129 9.08 -12.22 -18.29
N SER A 130 10.18 -12.24 -17.54
CA SER A 130 11.54 -12.31 -18.10
C SER A 130 11.74 -13.58 -18.90
N GLU A 131 11.15 -14.68 -18.47
CA GLU A 131 11.11 -15.94 -19.22
C GLU A 131 10.34 -15.81 -20.54
N GLY A 132 9.31 -14.95 -20.60
CA GLY A 132 8.48 -14.70 -21.77
C GLY A 132 8.98 -13.63 -22.74
N ASN A 133 10.10 -12.94 -22.44
CA ASN A 133 10.67 -11.85 -23.25
C ASN A 133 9.64 -10.75 -23.62
N GLN A 134 9.00 -10.15 -22.62
CA GLN A 134 7.96 -9.12 -22.78
C GLN A 134 8.42 -7.75 -22.26
N PRO A 135 9.22 -6.95 -23.04
CA PRO A 135 9.84 -5.71 -22.61
C PRO A 135 8.84 -4.65 -22.10
N TYR A 136 7.67 -4.59 -22.73
CA TYR A 136 6.61 -3.63 -22.35
C TYR A 136 6.10 -3.85 -20.92
N LEU A 137 5.91 -5.11 -20.51
CA LEU A 137 5.47 -5.43 -19.17
C LEU A 137 6.55 -5.13 -18.13
N MET A 138 7.82 -5.37 -18.47
CA MET A 138 8.96 -5.01 -17.62
C MET A 138 9.04 -3.51 -17.37
N GLU A 139 8.89 -2.69 -18.41
CA GLU A 139 8.89 -1.23 -18.28
C GLU A 139 7.75 -0.75 -17.34
N ARG A 140 6.56 -1.36 -17.48
CA ARG A 140 5.40 -1.02 -16.69
C ARG A 140 5.58 -1.38 -15.20
N LEU A 141 6.14 -2.55 -14.90
CA LEU A 141 6.43 -2.97 -13.53
C LEU A 141 7.50 -2.10 -12.87
N GLN A 142 8.58 -1.76 -13.60
CA GLN A 142 9.59 -0.84 -13.10
C GLN A 142 9.05 0.57 -12.81
N LYS A 143 8.02 1.00 -13.56
CA LYS A 143 7.35 2.26 -13.26
C LYS A 143 6.58 2.18 -11.95
N ILE A 144 5.89 1.09 -11.69
CA ILE A 144 5.12 0.86 -10.47
C ILE A 144 6.04 0.80 -9.25
N GLU A 145 7.16 0.09 -9.35
CA GLU A 145 8.17 0.07 -8.29
C GLU A 145 8.67 1.48 -7.91
N LYS A 146 8.83 2.37 -8.91
CA LYS A 146 9.16 3.78 -8.66
C LYS A 146 8.02 4.56 -8.02
N GLU A 147 6.78 4.26 -8.36
CA GLU A 147 5.59 4.89 -7.77
C GLU A 147 5.48 4.55 -6.28
N MET A 148 5.78 3.32 -5.87
CA MET A 148 5.82 2.93 -4.45
C MET A 148 6.86 3.71 -3.64
N VAL A 149 8.07 3.89 -4.18
CA VAL A 149 9.10 4.70 -3.52
C VAL A 149 8.66 6.17 -3.36
N SER A 150 7.82 6.68 -4.27
CA SER A 150 7.29 8.05 -4.16
C SER A 150 6.22 8.19 -3.07
N HIS A 151 5.49 7.14 -2.75
CA HIS A 151 4.38 7.11 -1.80
C HIS A 151 4.79 7.62 -0.41
N HIS A 152 5.82 7.04 0.20
CA HIS A 152 6.36 7.51 1.48
C HIS A 152 6.82 8.98 1.42
N THR A 153 7.45 9.40 0.33
CA THR A 153 7.90 10.79 0.16
C THR A 153 6.71 11.75 0.10
N GLU A 154 5.65 11.38 -0.61
CA GLU A 154 4.41 12.17 -0.70
C GLU A 154 3.72 12.30 0.67
N LEU A 155 3.64 11.20 1.44
CA LEU A 155 3.09 11.20 2.80
C LEU A 155 3.90 12.11 3.72
N ILE A 156 5.24 12.03 3.68
CA ILE A 156 6.13 12.88 4.47
C ILE A 156 5.91 14.37 4.14
N ASP A 157 5.86 14.69 2.86
CA ASP A 157 5.68 16.08 2.41
C ASP A 157 4.30 16.64 2.75
N ALA A 158 3.25 15.83 2.62
CA ALA A 158 1.91 16.20 3.03
C ALA A 158 1.81 16.41 4.55
N THR A 159 2.41 15.49 5.34
CA THR A 159 2.48 15.62 6.80
C THR A 159 3.15 16.93 7.22
N LYS A 160 4.28 17.29 6.59
CA LYS A 160 4.96 18.57 6.86
C LYS A 160 4.11 19.79 6.54
N LYS A 161 3.32 19.72 5.47
CA LYS A 161 2.52 20.86 4.98
C LYS A 161 1.19 21.04 5.71
N LEU A 162 0.56 19.95 6.13
CA LEU A 162 -0.83 19.95 6.56
C LEU A 162 -1.03 19.64 8.05
N SER A 163 -0.26 18.72 8.67
CA SER A 163 -0.50 18.32 10.06
C SER A 163 -0.06 19.34 11.10
N ARG A 164 0.97 20.14 10.83
CA ARG A 164 1.59 21.07 11.79
C ARG A 164 2.10 20.42 13.10
N ASN A 165 2.09 19.09 13.20
CA ASN A 165 2.55 18.34 14.37
C ASN A 165 3.99 17.84 14.15
N PRO A 166 4.99 18.39 14.91
CA PRO A 166 6.39 18.00 14.73
C PRO A 166 6.67 16.52 15.01
N ASP A 167 5.91 15.90 15.91
CA ASP A 167 6.08 14.48 16.23
C ASP A 167 5.61 13.58 15.09
N LEU A 168 4.51 13.93 14.41
CA LEU A 168 4.07 13.23 13.21
C LEU A 168 5.07 13.38 12.07
N VAL A 169 5.61 14.58 11.87
CA VAL A 169 6.67 14.80 10.87
C VAL A 169 7.91 13.94 11.16
N ARG A 170 8.29 13.79 12.43
CA ARG A 170 9.40 12.92 12.83
C ARG A 170 9.08 11.45 12.55
N LYS A 171 7.89 10.97 12.91
CA LYS A 171 7.43 9.61 12.63
C LYS A 171 7.39 9.32 11.11
N ALA A 172 6.82 10.24 10.32
CA ALA A 172 6.78 10.10 8.87
C ALA A 172 8.19 10.01 8.25
N ASN A 173 9.13 10.86 8.68
CA ASN A 173 10.52 10.79 8.17
C ASN A 173 11.20 9.45 8.52
N ALA A 174 10.77 8.74 9.55
CA ALA A 174 11.33 7.43 9.89
C ALA A 174 10.96 6.35 8.86
N LEU A 175 9.88 6.51 8.08
CA LEU A 175 9.48 5.59 7.01
C LEU A 175 10.55 5.43 5.91
N LEU A 176 11.41 6.44 5.71
CA LEU A 176 12.50 6.36 4.71
C LEU A 176 13.66 5.43 5.12
N HIS A 177 13.62 4.90 6.32
CA HIS A 177 14.70 4.09 6.89
C HIS A 177 14.28 2.64 7.17
N HIS A 178 13.08 2.30 6.78
CA HIS A 178 12.54 0.93 6.75
C HIS A 178 12.59 0.39 5.33
#